data_424d3eeaa65f98b9699df04d4da18fc9
#
_entry.id   424d3eeaa65f98b9699df04d4da18fc9
#
_cell.length_a   1.000
_cell.length_b   1.000
_cell.length_c   1.000
_cell.angle_alpha   90.00
_cell.angle_beta   90.00
_cell.angle_gamma   90.00
#
_symmetry.space_group_name_H-M   'P 1'
#
loop_
_entity.id
_entity.type
_entity.pdbx_description
1 polymer ?
#
loop_
_entity_poly.entity_id
_entity_poly.type
_entity_poly.pdbx_seq_one_letter_code
_entity_poly.pdbx_strand_id
1 'polypeptide(L)'
;MKKLLVGLALGLGTLAAVTVGAGFTPAQAAAPSESTAMQLSRVVLSKDGYQDLIKQSTAGIIAGIKSQGQELPKDFAKKMEAVVAEALPYEELLAFNSQVYGSRFSDKELQDLITFYKTPTGSKLVRLLPAISGEVGQKLGNLLPQRLPGLMKKHGIGP
;
A
#
# COMPACT_ATOMS: atom_id res chain seq x y z
N MET A 1 -27.83 -18.10 49.51
CA MET A 1 -28.80 -19.15 49.85
C MET A 1 -29.35 -19.78 48.60
N LYS A 2 -29.40 -21.06 48.61
CA LYS A 2 -29.96 -22.09 47.70
C LYS A 2 -29.05 -22.58 46.58
N LYS A 3 -28.41 -23.70 46.97
CA LYS A 3 -27.88 -24.80 46.13
C LYS A 3 -29.04 -25.52 45.46
N LEU A 4 -28.86 -26.03 44.27
CA LEU A 4 -29.47 -27.30 43.87
C LEU A 4 -28.51 -28.04 42.92
N LEU A 5 -28.04 -29.17 43.44
CA LEU A 5 -27.44 -30.32 42.74
C LEU A 5 -28.60 -31.20 42.28
N VAL A 6 -28.41 -31.97 41.23
CA VAL A 6 -28.93 -33.29 40.81
C VAL A 6 -28.78 -33.35 39.29
N GLY A 7 -28.27 -34.37 38.64
CA GLY A 7 -27.98 -35.72 39.03
C GLY A 7 -27.23 -36.45 37.91
N LEU A 8 -26.54 -37.45 38.34
CA LEU A 8 -25.75 -38.46 37.66
C LEU A 8 -26.63 -39.42 36.89
N ALA A 9 -26.28 -39.76 35.62
CA ALA A 9 -26.74 -40.99 34.99
C ALA A 9 -25.61 -41.62 34.21
N LEU A 10 -25.10 -42.71 34.73
CA LEU A 10 -24.20 -43.66 34.06
C LEU A 10 -25.00 -44.45 32.99
N GLY A 11 -24.51 -44.51 31.80
CA GLY A 11 -24.89 -45.39 30.75
C GLY A 11 -23.67 -46.10 30.19
N LEU A 12 -23.39 -47.32 30.67
CA LEU A 12 -22.45 -48.25 30.02
C LEU A 12 -23.10 -48.77 28.74
N GLY A 13 -22.43 -48.56 27.61
CA GLY A 13 -22.77 -49.09 26.30
C GLY A 13 -21.50 -49.50 25.56
N THR A 14 -21.20 -50.76 25.64
CA THR A 14 -20.34 -51.70 24.88
C THR A 14 -19.57 -51.18 23.68
N LEU A 15 -18.25 -51.53 23.76
CA LEU A 15 -17.23 -51.58 22.72
C LEU A 15 -17.73 -52.21 21.40
N ALA A 16 -17.54 -51.49 20.31
CA ALA A 16 -17.31 -52.09 19.00
C ALA A 16 -16.08 -51.37 18.40
N ALA A 17 -14.95 -52.06 18.45
CA ALA A 17 -13.73 -51.64 17.75
C ALA A 17 -13.95 -51.87 16.25
N VAL A 18 -14.14 -50.82 15.49
CA VAL A 18 -13.99 -50.82 14.04
C VAL A 18 -12.65 -50.14 13.74
N THR A 19 -11.63 -50.98 13.53
CA THR A 19 -10.36 -50.58 12.92
C THR A 19 -10.60 -50.35 11.44
N VAL A 20 -10.93 -49.12 11.03
CA VAL A 20 -10.77 -48.73 9.64
C VAL A 20 -9.48 -47.95 9.56
N GLY A 21 -8.40 -48.63 9.16
CA GLY A 21 -7.17 -48.03 8.70
C GLY A 21 -7.43 -47.28 7.39
N ALA A 22 -7.63 -45.98 7.47
CA ALA A 22 -7.42 -45.06 6.38
C ALA A 22 -6.65 -43.90 6.93
N GLY A 23 -5.40 -43.78 6.52
CA GLY A 23 -4.52 -42.68 6.90
C GLY A 23 -5.14 -41.34 6.54
N PHE A 24 -5.80 -40.71 7.49
CA PHE A 24 -6.09 -39.29 7.43
C PHE A 24 -4.78 -38.56 7.72
N THR A 25 -3.98 -38.35 6.66
CA THR A 25 -3.02 -37.24 6.72
C THR A 25 -3.84 -35.96 6.81
N PRO A 26 -3.73 -35.18 7.87
CA PRO A 26 -4.35 -33.86 7.85
C PRO A 26 -3.76 -33.15 6.65
N ALA A 27 -4.60 -32.81 5.67
CA ALA A 27 -4.23 -31.94 4.58
C ALA A 27 -3.74 -30.66 5.26
N GLN A 28 -2.43 -30.45 5.25
CA GLN A 28 -1.81 -29.24 5.75
C GLN A 28 -2.42 -28.13 4.91
N ALA A 29 -3.32 -27.34 5.52
CA ALA A 29 -3.93 -26.21 4.85
C ALA A 29 -2.76 -25.36 4.35
N ALA A 30 -2.55 -25.33 3.05
CA ALA A 30 -1.57 -24.45 2.43
C ALA A 30 -1.89 -23.06 2.93
N ALA A 31 -0.87 -22.33 3.41
CA ALA A 31 -1.04 -20.95 3.79
C ALA A 31 -1.75 -20.24 2.62
N PRO A 32 -2.75 -19.38 2.91
CA PRO A 32 -3.50 -18.71 1.84
C PRO A 32 -2.51 -18.06 0.89
N SER A 33 -2.57 -18.40 -0.40
CA SER A 33 -1.72 -17.82 -1.43
C SER A 33 -1.95 -16.31 -1.45
N GLU A 34 -0.85 -15.54 -1.52
CA GLU A 34 -0.93 -14.09 -1.64
C GLU A 34 -1.78 -13.70 -2.86
N SER A 35 -2.73 -12.77 -2.68
CA SER A 35 -3.60 -12.34 -3.77
C SER A 35 -2.79 -11.71 -4.92
N THR A 36 -3.27 -11.86 -6.16
CA THR A 36 -2.63 -11.27 -7.35
C THR A 36 -2.42 -9.76 -7.20
N ALA A 37 -3.41 -9.08 -6.60
CA ALA A 37 -3.31 -7.63 -6.31
C ALA A 37 -2.19 -7.29 -5.31
N MET A 38 -1.96 -8.13 -4.29
CA MET A 38 -0.85 -7.95 -3.34
C MET A 38 0.50 -8.19 -4.01
N GLN A 39 0.61 -9.21 -4.87
CA GLN A 39 1.82 -9.46 -5.67
C GLN A 39 2.15 -8.26 -6.57
N LEU A 40 1.15 -7.68 -7.24
CA LEU A 40 1.32 -6.46 -8.03
C LEU A 40 1.80 -5.31 -7.14
N SER A 41 1.19 -5.12 -5.97
CA SER A 41 1.56 -4.06 -5.04
C SER A 41 3.03 -4.12 -4.64
N ARG A 42 3.57 -5.32 -4.38
CA ARG A 42 5.00 -5.50 -4.09
C ARG A 42 5.92 -5.21 -5.27
N VAL A 43 5.44 -5.44 -6.49
CA VAL A 43 6.21 -5.13 -7.71
C VAL A 43 6.24 -3.62 -7.96
N VAL A 44 5.12 -2.93 -7.75
CA VAL A 44 4.99 -1.49 -7.98
C VAL A 44 5.61 -0.68 -6.84
N LEU A 45 5.42 -1.11 -5.60
CA LEU A 45 5.99 -0.49 -4.41
C LEU A 45 7.06 -1.40 -3.81
N SER A 46 8.26 -1.39 -4.40
CA SER A 46 9.42 -2.07 -3.83
C SER A 46 9.85 -1.40 -2.51
N LYS A 47 10.66 -2.10 -1.70
CA LYS A 47 11.21 -1.51 -0.47
C LYS A 47 12.04 -0.25 -0.74
N ASP A 48 12.81 -0.24 -1.83
CA ASP A 48 13.59 0.94 -2.23
C ASP A 48 12.66 2.09 -2.65
N GLY A 49 11.62 1.79 -3.45
CA GLY A 49 10.60 2.78 -3.83
C GLY A 49 9.83 3.35 -2.63
N TYR A 50 9.57 2.52 -1.62
CA TYR A 50 9.00 2.97 -0.36
C TYR A 50 9.95 3.93 0.39
N GLN A 51 11.25 3.61 0.49
CA GLN A 51 12.21 4.51 1.12
C GLN A 51 12.31 5.85 0.40
N ASP A 52 12.29 5.83 -0.94
CA ASP A 52 12.27 7.06 -1.73
C ASP A 52 10.99 7.87 -1.50
N LEU A 53 9.84 7.22 -1.37
CA LEU A 53 8.58 7.86 -1.01
C LEU A 53 8.67 8.57 0.36
N ILE A 54 9.23 7.90 1.38
CA ILE A 54 9.42 8.49 2.72
C ILE A 54 10.33 9.72 2.64
N LYS A 55 11.46 9.63 1.94
CA LYS A 55 12.38 10.77 1.75
C LYS A 55 11.73 11.94 1.03
N GLN A 56 11.00 11.68 -0.06
CA GLN A 56 10.31 12.73 -0.81
C GLN A 56 9.21 13.39 0.01
N SER A 57 8.41 12.60 0.73
CA SER A 57 7.38 13.12 1.63
C SER A 57 7.98 13.99 2.73
N THR A 58 9.06 13.53 3.35
CA THR A 58 9.80 14.30 4.35
C THR A 58 10.35 15.60 3.78
N ALA A 59 10.95 15.56 2.60
CA ALA A 59 11.48 16.76 1.93
C ALA A 59 10.37 17.79 1.64
N GLY A 60 9.19 17.31 1.21
CA GLY A 60 8.02 18.17 1.01
C GLY A 60 7.55 18.86 2.30
N ILE A 61 7.47 18.12 3.40
CA ILE A 61 7.11 18.66 4.73
C ILE A 61 8.13 19.72 5.17
N ILE A 62 9.43 19.41 5.04
CA ILE A 62 10.51 20.32 5.40
C ILE A 62 10.46 21.60 4.57
N ALA A 63 10.24 21.47 3.26
CA ALA A 63 10.10 22.62 2.38
C ALA A 63 8.91 23.52 2.79
N GLY A 64 7.77 22.90 3.14
CA GLY A 64 6.61 23.62 3.66
C GLY A 64 6.89 24.39 4.95
N ILE A 65 7.61 23.79 5.90
CA ILE A 65 7.97 24.45 7.17
C ILE A 65 8.94 25.60 6.92
N LYS A 66 9.96 25.39 6.09
CA LYS A 66 10.94 26.43 5.74
C LYS A 66 10.31 27.62 5.00
N SER A 67 9.31 27.40 4.17
CA SER A 67 8.59 28.47 3.47
C SER A 67 7.85 29.41 4.43
N GLN A 68 7.58 28.95 5.66
CA GLN A 68 6.99 29.75 6.75
C GLN A 68 8.03 30.49 7.59
N GLY A 69 9.31 30.51 7.17
CA GLY A 69 10.38 31.22 7.85
C GLY A 69 10.94 30.52 9.10
N GLN A 70 10.60 29.23 9.29
CA GLN A 70 11.08 28.46 10.45
C GLN A 70 12.47 27.86 10.17
N GLU A 71 13.40 28.09 11.11
CA GLU A 71 14.69 27.40 11.11
C GLU A 71 14.53 26.00 11.74
N LEU A 72 15.15 25.00 11.13
CA LEU A 72 15.05 23.62 11.56
C LEU A 72 16.38 23.12 12.14
N PRO A 73 16.35 22.34 13.23
CA PRO A 73 17.55 21.68 13.76
C PRO A 73 18.24 20.81 12.71
N LYS A 74 19.56 20.61 12.83
CA LYS A 74 20.35 19.83 11.87
C LYS A 74 19.89 18.38 11.71
N ASP A 75 19.35 17.79 12.77
CA ASP A 75 18.88 16.39 12.80
C ASP A 75 17.37 16.26 12.49
N PHE A 76 16.68 17.36 12.22
CA PHE A 76 15.23 17.39 12.00
C PHE A 76 14.80 16.47 10.84
N ALA A 77 15.52 16.50 9.73
CA ALA A 77 15.19 15.67 8.57
C ALA A 77 15.18 14.18 8.90
N LYS A 78 16.22 13.70 9.61
CA LYS A 78 16.33 12.30 10.02
C LYS A 78 15.21 11.88 10.98
N LYS A 79 14.87 12.76 11.93
CA LYS A 79 13.77 12.49 12.87
C LYS A 79 12.42 12.49 12.16
N MET A 80 12.23 13.40 11.21
CA MET A 80 11.00 13.47 10.42
C MET A 80 10.84 12.27 9.50
N GLU A 81 11.91 11.75 8.88
CA GLU A 81 11.87 10.49 8.13
C GLU A 81 11.37 9.33 9.01
N ALA A 82 11.85 9.23 10.24
CA ALA A 82 11.38 8.18 11.16
C ALA A 82 9.89 8.35 11.50
N VAL A 83 9.44 9.58 11.76
CA VAL A 83 8.01 9.88 12.02
C VAL A 83 7.15 9.55 10.82
N VAL A 84 7.58 9.91 9.60
CA VAL A 84 6.82 9.62 8.37
C VAL A 84 6.78 8.11 8.11
N ALA A 85 7.88 7.39 8.34
CA ALA A 85 7.93 5.94 8.18
C ALA A 85 7.03 5.21 9.20
N GLU A 86 6.94 5.71 10.43
CA GLU A 86 6.04 5.18 11.46
C GLU A 86 4.57 5.48 11.14
N ALA A 87 4.29 6.68 10.60
CA ALA A 87 2.94 7.09 10.20
C ALA A 87 2.43 6.35 8.94
N LEU A 88 3.34 5.81 8.11
CA LEU A 88 3.03 5.12 6.86
C LEU A 88 3.76 3.77 6.78
N PRO A 89 3.39 2.76 7.58
CA PRO A 89 4.04 1.45 7.56
C PRO A 89 3.97 0.80 6.18
N TYR A 90 5.08 0.21 5.73
CA TYR A 90 5.20 -0.41 4.41
C TYR A 90 4.10 -1.42 4.10
N GLU A 91 3.80 -2.31 5.04
CA GLU A 91 2.79 -3.36 4.86
C GLU A 91 1.37 -2.78 4.77
N GLU A 92 1.10 -1.67 5.47
CA GLU A 92 -0.19 -0.97 5.37
C GLU A 92 -0.35 -0.32 4.00
N LEU A 93 0.69 0.32 3.47
CA LEU A 93 0.69 0.86 2.10
C LEU A 93 0.51 -0.23 1.05
N LEU A 94 1.15 -1.40 1.23
CA LEU A 94 0.95 -2.55 0.34
C LEU A 94 -0.49 -3.04 0.38
N ALA A 95 -1.09 -3.16 1.57
CA ALA A 95 -2.48 -3.57 1.73
C ALA A 95 -3.44 -2.58 1.06
N PHE A 96 -3.22 -1.29 1.26
CA PHE A 96 -4.00 -0.23 0.62
C PHE A 96 -3.89 -0.29 -0.92
N ASN A 97 -2.65 -0.38 -1.45
CA ASN A 97 -2.44 -0.55 -2.89
C ASN A 97 -3.14 -1.80 -3.44
N SER A 98 -3.01 -2.92 -2.74
CA SER A 98 -3.67 -4.18 -3.12
C SER A 98 -5.19 -4.03 -3.21
N GLN A 99 -5.80 -3.34 -2.25
CA GLN A 99 -7.23 -3.05 -2.27
C GLN A 99 -7.62 -2.16 -3.47
N VAL A 100 -6.83 -1.12 -3.75
CA VAL A 100 -7.07 -0.19 -4.86
C VAL A 100 -6.94 -0.90 -6.20
N TYR A 101 -5.90 -1.70 -6.41
CA TYR A 101 -5.72 -2.46 -7.65
C TYR A 101 -6.78 -3.56 -7.80
N GLY A 102 -7.04 -4.33 -6.76
CA GLY A 102 -8.05 -5.39 -6.78
C GLY A 102 -9.48 -4.91 -7.03
N SER A 103 -9.78 -3.64 -6.71
CA SER A 103 -11.10 -3.05 -7.01
C SER A 103 -11.24 -2.52 -8.45
N ARG A 104 -10.14 -2.42 -9.21
CA ARG A 104 -10.12 -1.79 -10.54
C ARG A 104 -9.74 -2.72 -11.68
N PHE A 105 -9.08 -3.83 -11.37
CA PHE A 105 -8.54 -4.76 -12.35
C PHE A 105 -8.99 -6.19 -12.04
N SER A 106 -9.30 -6.96 -13.06
CA SER A 106 -9.50 -8.40 -12.96
C SER A 106 -8.17 -9.12 -12.68
N ASP A 107 -8.24 -10.36 -12.16
CA ASP A 107 -7.04 -11.17 -11.89
C ASP A 107 -6.14 -11.33 -13.11
N LYS A 108 -6.74 -11.47 -14.30
CA LYS A 108 -5.98 -11.57 -15.55
C LYS A 108 -5.21 -10.28 -15.84
N GLU A 109 -5.84 -9.12 -15.72
CA GLU A 109 -5.20 -7.82 -15.95
C GLU A 109 -4.11 -7.55 -14.91
N LEU A 110 -4.33 -7.94 -13.65
CA LEU A 110 -3.30 -7.86 -12.60
C LEU A 110 -2.07 -8.72 -12.96
N GLN A 111 -2.27 -9.91 -13.51
CA GLN A 111 -1.20 -10.79 -13.95
C GLN A 111 -0.43 -10.21 -15.15
N ASP A 112 -1.14 -9.63 -16.11
CA ASP A 112 -0.55 -8.95 -17.25
C ASP A 112 0.31 -7.75 -16.80
N LEU A 113 -0.20 -6.95 -15.82
CA LEU A 113 0.55 -5.84 -15.20
C LEU A 113 1.81 -6.34 -14.47
N ILE A 114 1.71 -7.41 -13.69
CA ILE A 114 2.87 -8.01 -13.01
C ILE A 114 3.93 -8.41 -14.04
N THR A 115 3.50 -9.07 -15.12
CA THR A 115 4.40 -9.49 -16.19
C THR A 115 5.08 -8.30 -16.83
N PHE A 116 4.32 -7.25 -17.15
CA PHE A 116 4.87 -6.00 -17.71
C PHE A 116 5.87 -5.32 -16.77
N TYR A 117 5.53 -5.12 -15.52
CA TYR A 117 6.40 -4.43 -14.56
C TYR A 117 7.66 -5.21 -14.18
N LYS A 118 7.69 -6.53 -14.40
CA LYS A 118 8.89 -7.36 -14.28
C LYS A 118 9.85 -7.22 -15.46
N THR A 119 9.42 -6.64 -16.60
CA THR A 119 10.32 -6.34 -17.71
C THR A 119 11.29 -5.19 -17.38
N PRO A 120 12.45 -5.08 -18.05
CA PRO A 120 13.35 -3.94 -17.87
C PRO A 120 12.67 -2.58 -18.08
N THR A 121 11.82 -2.47 -19.10
CA THR A 121 11.08 -1.24 -19.42
C THR A 121 10.01 -0.94 -18.37
N GLY A 122 9.22 -1.93 -17.95
CA GLY A 122 8.20 -1.77 -16.92
C GLY A 122 8.81 -1.37 -15.57
N SER A 123 9.88 -2.05 -15.16
CA SER A 123 10.64 -1.71 -13.94
C SER A 123 11.22 -0.28 -14.00
N LYS A 124 11.74 0.14 -15.16
CA LYS A 124 12.21 1.52 -15.37
C LYS A 124 11.07 2.51 -15.27
N LEU A 125 9.91 2.20 -15.85
CA LEU A 125 8.72 3.07 -15.81
C LEU A 125 8.28 3.32 -14.36
N VAL A 126 8.12 2.27 -13.55
CA VAL A 126 7.73 2.40 -12.14
C VAL A 126 8.65 3.35 -11.38
N ARG A 127 9.97 3.22 -11.56
CA ARG A 127 10.94 4.09 -10.88
C ARG A 127 10.88 5.54 -11.33
N LEU A 128 10.65 5.77 -12.63
CA LEU A 128 10.71 7.12 -13.20
C LEU A 128 9.38 7.85 -13.17
N LEU A 129 8.26 7.15 -13.02
CA LEU A 129 6.92 7.75 -13.09
C LEU A 129 6.72 8.92 -12.10
N PRO A 130 7.17 8.85 -10.83
CA PRO A 130 7.07 9.98 -9.91
C PRO A 130 7.88 11.21 -10.39
N ALA A 131 9.10 11.00 -10.88
CA ALA A 131 9.95 12.08 -11.40
C ALA A 131 9.33 12.72 -12.65
N ILE A 132 8.87 11.89 -13.60
CA ILE A 132 8.19 12.37 -14.81
C ILE A 132 6.94 13.20 -14.44
N SER A 133 6.13 12.71 -13.52
CA SER A 133 4.94 13.44 -13.05
C SER A 133 5.31 14.76 -12.37
N GLY A 134 6.37 14.76 -11.56
CA GLY A 134 6.91 15.94 -10.91
C GLY A 134 7.40 16.99 -11.90
N GLU A 135 8.17 16.61 -12.91
CA GLU A 135 8.67 17.51 -13.97
C GLU A 135 7.53 18.12 -14.78
N VAL A 136 6.52 17.30 -15.14
CA VAL A 136 5.31 17.80 -15.83
C VAL A 136 4.56 18.78 -14.93
N GLY A 137 4.39 18.46 -13.65
CA GLY A 137 3.73 19.34 -12.67
C GLY A 137 4.44 20.69 -12.53
N GLN A 138 5.77 20.69 -12.41
CA GLN A 138 6.56 21.91 -12.37
C GLN A 138 6.40 22.76 -13.64
N LYS A 139 6.46 22.13 -14.79
CA LYS A 139 6.28 22.84 -16.06
C LYS A 139 4.90 23.48 -16.17
N LEU A 140 3.86 22.77 -15.75
CA LEU A 140 2.50 23.32 -15.70
C LEU A 140 2.39 24.48 -14.68
N GLY A 141 2.98 24.32 -13.49
CA GLY A 141 3.02 25.36 -12.46
C GLY A 141 3.70 26.64 -12.92
N ASN A 142 4.70 26.54 -13.81
CA ASN A 142 5.38 27.69 -14.38
C ASN A 142 4.63 28.30 -15.57
N LEU A 143 3.96 27.50 -16.40
CA LEU A 143 3.28 27.95 -17.60
C LEU A 143 1.93 28.62 -17.31
N LEU A 144 1.17 28.05 -16.37
CA LEU A 144 -0.19 28.55 -16.09
C LEU A 144 -0.22 30.01 -15.63
N PRO A 145 0.59 30.46 -14.63
CA PRO A 145 0.60 31.85 -14.22
C PRO A 145 0.98 32.81 -15.35
N GLN A 146 1.82 32.39 -16.29
CA GLN A 146 2.22 33.22 -17.42
C GLN A 146 1.12 33.37 -18.49
N ARG A 147 0.29 32.34 -18.68
CA ARG A 147 -0.70 32.30 -19.76
C ARG A 147 -2.11 32.68 -19.33
N LEU A 148 -2.49 32.35 -18.08
CA LEU A 148 -3.84 32.55 -17.57
C LEU A 148 -4.30 34.02 -17.65
N PRO A 149 -3.53 35.06 -17.25
CA PRO A 149 -4.04 36.42 -17.28
C PRO A 149 -4.49 36.88 -18.66
N GLY A 150 -3.69 36.57 -19.69
CA GLY A 150 -4.06 36.93 -21.08
C GLY A 150 -5.27 36.17 -21.60
N LEU A 151 -5.38 34.88 -21.24
CA LEU A 151 -6.53 34.07 -21.64
C LEU A 151 -7.80 34.45 -20.88
N MET A 152 -7.70 34.74 -19.60
CA MET A 152 -8.83 35.22 -18.80
C MET A 152 -9.40 36.52 -19.40
N LYS A 153 -8.52 37.49 -19.72
CA LYS A 153 -8.95 38.74 -20.40
C LYS A 153 -9.62 38.46 -21.74
N LYS A 154 -9.07 37.55 -22.56
CA LYS A 154 -9.64 37.17 -23.86
C LYS A 154 -11.05 36.56 -23.74
N HIS A 155 -11.31 35.83 -22.66
CA HIS A 155 -12.59 35.16 -22.41
C HIS A 155 -13.53 35.96 -21.49
N GLY A 156 -13.19 37.22 -21.14
CA GLY A 156 -14.02 38.07 -20.28
C GLY A 156 -14.11 37.59 -18.84
N ILE A 157 -13.10 36.82 -18.36
CA ILE A 157 -13.00 36.32 -17.00
C ILE A 157 -11.99 37.19 -16.26
N GLY A 158 -12.44 37.91 -15.26
CA GLY A 158 -11.60 38.76 -14.41
C GLY A 158 -12.11 40.20 -14.35
N PRO A 159 -11.58 40.99 -13.38
CA PRO A 159 -11.94 42.41 -13.23
C PRO A 159 -11.57 43.23 -14.44
#